data_c0ba9ca36efde596ceaf01890d012b14
#
_entry.id   c0ba9ca36efde596ceaf01890d012b14
#
_cell.length_a   1.000
_cell.length_b   1.000
_cell.length_c   1.000
_cell.angle_alpha   90.00
_cell.angle_beta   90.00
_cell.angle_gamma   90.00
#
_symmetry.space_group_name_H-M   'P 1'
#
loop_
_entity.id
_entity.type
_entity.pdbx_description
1 polymer ?
#
loop_
_entity_poly.entity_id
_entity_poly.type
_entity_poly.pdbx_seq_one_letter_code
_entity_poly.pdbx_strand_id
1 'polypeptide(L)'
;MSGQEHRIVVGVDGSEPSKAALRWAIRQAKLTGASVDAVTAWRYPAGYGWGPVASGLDLEGEARSILAEALGEVSGLYPEVPVRPLIAEGHTAEVLIRAAKDADLLVTGSHGHSGLAKALVGSVSLNCVLHARCPVLVLRDGRDADGRA
;
A
#
# COMPACT_ATOMS: atom_id res chain seq x y z
N MET A 1 -29.11 -8.18 -7.83
CA MET A 1 -28.02 -7.39 -7.83
C MET A 1 -26.84 -8.16 -7.52
N SER A 2 -25.92 -7.97 -8.11
CA SER A 2 -24.87 -8.81 -7.95
C SER A 2 -24.17 -8.54 -6.73
N GLY A 3 -24.24 -7.97 -5.96
CA GLY A 3 -23.50 -7.88 -4.76
C GLY A 3 -22.02 -7.88 -4.88
N GLN A 4 -21.47 -7.90 -6.04
CA GLN A 4 -20.05 -7.89 -6.15
C GLN A 4 -19.52 -6.50 -5.91
N GLU A 5 -18.67 -6.37 -4.95
CA GLU A 5 -18.02 -5.10 -4.70
C GLU A 5 -16.69 -5.08 -5.41
N HIS A 6 -16.43 -4.00 -6.11
CA HIS A 6 -15.11 -3.83 -6.72
C HIS A 6 -14.19 -3.18 -5.71
N ARG A 7 -13.00 -3.72 -5.56
CA ARG A 7 -12.10 -3.30 -4.51
C ARG A 7 -10.66 -3.28 -5.02
N ILE A 8 -9.96 -2.20 -4.76
CA ILE A 8 -8.54 -2.05 -5.09
C ILE A 8 -7.78 -1.96 -3.79
N VAL A 9 -6.73 -2.75 -3.65
CA VAL A 9 -5.85 -2.72 -2.48
C VAL A 9 -4.56 -2.03 -2.86
N VAL A 10 -4.08 -1.10 -2.02
CA VAL A 10 -2.82 -0.41 -2.29
C VAL A 10 -1.96 -0.41 -1.04
N GLY A 11 -0.67 -0.71 -1.21
CA GLY A 11 0.29 -0.68 -0.11
C GLY A 11 0.82 0.72 0.11
N VAL A 12 0.85 1.17 1.36
CA VAL A 12 1.30 2.51 1.73
C VAL A 12 2.36 2.39 2.81
N ASP A 13 3.56 2.89 2.54
CA ASP A 13 4.62 2.91 3.54
C ASP A 13 5.16 4.31 3.78
N GLY A 14 4.48 5.32 3.28
CA GLY A 14 4.90 6.71 3.47
C GLY A 14 5.92 7.20 2.47
N SER A 15 6.46 6.34 1.63
CA SER A 15 7.40 6.76 0.60
C SER A 15 6.66 7.46 -0.52
N GLU A 16 7.36 8.27 -1.29
CA GLU A 16 6.75 8.94 -2.44
C GLU A 16 6.18 7.96 -3.45
N PRO A 17 6.88 6.86 -3.79
CA PRO A 17 6.27 5.90 -4.70
C PRO A 17 4.96 5.30 -4.18
N SER A 18 4.86 5.03 -2.87
CA SER A 18 3.62 4.49 -2.33
C SER A 18 2.50 5.53 -2.33
N LYS A 19 2.84 6.80 -2.12
CA LYS A 19 1.83 7.85 -2.19
C LYS A 19 1.33 8.04 -3.62
N ALA A 20 2.23 7.93 -4.60
CA ALA A 20 1.81 7.96 -6.00
C ALA A 20 0.91 6.78 -6.33
N ALA A 21 1.23 5.60 -5.79
CA ALA A 21 0.41 4.42 -5.98
C ALA A 21 -0.99 4.64 -5.38
N LEU A 22 -1.05 5.26 -4.21
CA LEU A 22 -2.33 5.56 -3.57
C LEU A 22 -3.16 6.52 -4.42
N ARG A 23 -2.56 7.57 -4.94
CA ARG A 23 -3.28 8.49 -5.81
C ARG A 23 -3.80 7.79 -7.06
N TRP A 24 -2.97 6.94 -7.65
CA TRP A 24 -3.38 6.19 -8.83
C TRP A 24 -4.57 5.28 -8.52
N ALA A 25 -4.49 4.59 -7.38
CA ALA A 25 -5.56 3.66 -7.00
C ALA A 25 -6.89 4.39 -6.79
N ILE A 26 -6.85 5.55 -6.14
CA ILE A 26 -8.06 6.31 -5.90
C ILE A 26 -8.65 6.80 -7.22
N ARG A 27 -7.81 7.27 -8.14
CA ARG A 27 -8.30 7.71 -9.43
C ARG A 27 -8.89 6.54 -10.23
N GLN A 28 -8.25 5.39 -10.18
CA GLN A 28 -8.79 4.22 -10.85
C GLN A 28 -10.13 3.80 -10.24
N ALA A 29 -10.22 3.88 -8.91
CA ALA A 29 -11.48 3.54 -8.24
C ALA A 29 -12.60 4.48 -8.65
N LYS A 30 -12.29 5.75 -8.84
CA LYS A 30 -13.29 6.70 -9.33
C LYS A 30 -13.82 6.28 -10.69
N LEU A 31 -12.94 5.79 -11.55
CA LEU A 31 -13.35 5.39 -12.90
C LEU A 31 -14.15 4.09 -12.92
N THR A 32 -13.89 3.19 -11.98
CA THR A 32 -14.50 1.87 -12.03
C THR A 32 -15.61 1.67 -11.01
N GLY A 33 -15.82 2.62 -10.13
CA GLY A 33 -16.80 2.42 -9.05
C GLY A 33 -16.29 1.59 -7.90
N ALA A 34 -14.99 1.38 -7.80
CA ALA A 34 -14.42 0.55 -6.75
C ALA A 34 -14.21 1.34 -5.46
N SER A 35 -13.98 0.61 -4.37
CA SER A 35 -13.46 1.20 -3.14
C SER A 35 -11.96 0.91 -3.07
N VAL A 36 -11.27 1.58 -2.16
CA VAL A 36 -9.83 1.42 -1.99
C VAL A 36 -9.56 1.02 -0.55
N ASP A 37 -8.77 -0.06 -0.38
CA ASP A 37 -8.22 -0.43 0.92
C ASP A 37 -6.75 0.00 0.91
N ALA A 38 -6.42 0.97 1.75
CA ALA A 38 -5.05 1.46 1.87
C ALA A 38 -4.40 0.75 3.05
N VAL A 39 -3.35 0.00 2.81
CA VAL A 39 -2.82 -0.97 3.77
C VAL A 39 -1.39 -0.61 4.14
N THR A 40 -1.12 -0.53 5.43
CA THR A 40 0.24 -0.37 5.95
C THR A 40 0.55 -1.55 6.86
N ALA A 41 1.66 -2.22 6.59
CA ALA A 41 2.09 -3.34 7.40
C ALA A 41 3.16 -2.87 8.39
N TRP A 42 3.24 -3.54 9.52
CA TRP A 42 4.29 -3.26 10.48
C TRP A 42 4.73 -4.56 11.13
N ARG A 43 5.96 -4.58 11.61
CA ARG A 43 6.43 -5.72 12.39
C ARG A 43 7.69 -5.31 13.12
N TYR A 44 7.99 -6.01 14.20
CA TYR A 44 9.24 -5.79 14.88
C TYR A 44 10.36 -6.48 14.08
N PRO A 45 11.48 -5.80 13.86
CA PRO A 45 12.61 -6.44 13.21
C PRO A 45 13.11 -7.64 14.01
N ALA A 46 13.77 -8.58 13.32
CA ALA A 46 14.30 -9.76 13.97
C ALA A 46 15.24 -9.35 15.11
N GLY A 47 15.11 -10.03 16.24
CA GLY A 47 15.97 -9.75 17.39
C GLY A 47 15.46 -8.70 18.35
N TYR A 48 14.43 -7.98 17.99
CA TYR A 48 13.94 -6.90 18.85
C TYR A 48 13.24 -7.38 20.11
N GLY A 49 12.88 -8.65 20.20
CA GLY A 49 12.20 -9.13 21.39
C GLY A 49 13.11 -9.44 22.56
N TRP A 50 14.41 -9.22 22.44
CA TRP A 50 15.36 -9.71 23.42
C TRP A 50 15.83 -8.68 24.43
N GLY A 51 15.43 -7.42 24.32
CA GLY A 51 15.95 -6.43 25.23
C GLY A 51 14.95 -5.36 25.55
N PRO A 52 15.32 -4.44 26.45
CA PRO A 52 14.41 -3.39 26.86
C PRO A 52 14.06 -2.41 25.76
N VAL A 53 14.82 -2.40 24.67
CA VAL A 53 14.57 -1.45 23.60
C VAL A 53 13.18 -1.67 22.98
N ALA A 54 12.78 -2.95 22.87
CA ALA A 54 11.50 -3.23 22.23
C ALA A 54 10.32 -2.66 22.99
N SER A 55 10.44 -2.53 24.31
CA SER A 55 9.30 -2.09 25.10
C SER A 55 8.98 -0.62 24.92
N GLY A 56 9.90 0.16 24.34
CA GLY A 56 9.63 1.57 24.09
C GLY A 56 9.19 1.87 22.66
N LEU A 57 9.03 0.86 21.82
CA LEU A 57 8.70 1.09 20.43
C LEU A 57 7.21 0.88 20.20
N ASP A 58 6.58 1.83 19.53
CA ASP A 58 5.19 1.72 19.16
C ASP A 58 5.12 1.68 17.64
N LEU A 59 5.53 0.55 17.07
CA LEU A 59 5.60 0.40 15.62
C LEU A 59 4.21 0.39 15.00
N GLU A 60 3.22 -0.15 15.70
CA GLU A 60 1.87 -0.09 15.20
C GLU A 60 1.36 1.34 15.14
N GLY A 61 1.61 2.14 16.19
CA GLY A 61 1.20 3.53 16.18
C GLY A 61 1.90 4.33 15.11
N GLU A 62 3.19 4.02 14.87
CA GLU A 62 3.92 4.66 13.80
C GLU A 62 3.30 4.33 12.43
N ALA A 63 2.92 3.08 12.23
CA ALA A 63 2.28 2.69 10.98
C ALA A 63 0.95 3.42 10.79
N ARG A 64 0.18 3.56 11.87
CA ARG A 64 -1.07 4.31 11.80
C ARG A 64 -0.83 5.76 11.40
N SER A 65 0.22 6.37 11.96
CA SER A 65 0.54 7.76 11.63
C SER A 65 0.96 7.90 10.17
N ILE A 66 1.77 6.97 9.68
CA ILE A 66 2.19 6.98 8.29
C ILE A 66 0.98 6.91 7.36
N LEU A 67 0.07 6.00 7.66
CA LEU A 67 -1.10 5.83 6.82
C LEU A 67 -2.02 7.04 6.90
N ALA A 68 -2.23 7.57 8.10
CA ALA A 68 -3.10 8.73 8.27
C ALA A 68 -2.55 9.94 7.52
N GLU A 69 -1.22 10.14 7.57
CA GLU A 69 -0.62 11.26 6.87
C GLU A 69 -0.78 11.10 5.35
N ALA A 70 -0.54 9.90 4.84
CA ALA A 70 -0.67 9.66 3.42
C ALA A 70 -2.11 9.88 2.95
N LEU A 71 -3.07 9.41 3.73
CA LEU A 71 -4.48 9.60 3.39
C LEU A 71 -4.87 11.06 3.45
N GLY A 72 -4.32 11.82 4.40
CA GLY A 72 -4.59 13.24 4.49
C GLY A 72 -4.15 14.00 3.26
N GLU A 73 -3.05 13.57 2.65
CA GLU A 73 -2.54 14.24 1.45
C GLU A 73 -3.44 14.01 0.24
N VAL A 74 -4.25 12.96 0.22
CA VAL A 74 -5.06 12.66 -0.95
C VAL A 74 -6.55 12.81 -0.68
N SER A 75 -6.94 13.24 0.52
CA SER A 75 -8.34 13.16 0.93
C SER A 75 -9.26 14.02 0.11
N GLY A 76 -8.78 15.05 -0.53
CA GLY A 76 -9.65 15.92 -1.32
C GLY A 76 -9.72 15.56 -2.78
N LEU A 77 -9.00 14.53 -3.25
CA LEU A 77 -8.94 14.27 -4.67
C LEU A 77 -10.25 13.78 -5.24
N TYR A 78 -10.83 12.78 -4.65
CA TYR A 78 -12.09 12.22 -5.11
C TYR A 78 -12.89 11.83 -3.88
N PRO A 79 -13.58 12.79 -3.27
CA PRO A 79 -14.26 12.52 -1.98
C PRO A 79 -15.32 11.43 -2.07
N GLU A 80 -15.82 11.16 -3.27
CA GLU A 80 -16.84 10.13 -3.40
C GLU A 80 -16.27 8.71 -3.39
N VAL A 81 -14.95 8.53 -3.50
CA VAL A 81 -14.36 7.18 -3.47
C VAL A 81 -14.19 6.74 -2.04
N PRO A 82 -14.78 5.61 -1.64
CA PRO A 82 -14.57 5.12 -0.28
C PRO A 82 -13.13 4.61 -0.13
N VAL A 83 -12.44 5.09 0.90
CA VAL A 83 -11.07 4.65 1.19
C VAL A 83 -11.05 4.16 2.62
N ARG A 84 -10.63 2.91 2.80
CA ARG A 84 -10.59 2.28 4.12
C ARG A 84 -9.13 2.06 4.53
N PRO A 85 -8.72 2.59 5.67
CA PRO A 85 -7.35 2.34 6.15
C PRO A 85 -7.27 0.99 6.86
N LEU A 86 -6.22 0.24 6.58
CA LEU A 86 -5.98 -1.05 7.22
C LEU A 86 -4.54 -1.12 7.70
N ILE A 87 -4.39 -1.52 8.95
CA ILE A 87 -3.07 -1.72 9.56
C ILE A 87 -2.99 -3.19 9.96
N ALA A 88 -1.90 -3.85 9.62
CA ALA A 88 -1.74 -5.25 9.99
C ALA A 88 -0.29 -5.57 10.30
N GLU A 89 -0.10 -6.47 11.25
CA GLU A 89 1.24 -6.94 11.59
C GLU A 89 1.66 -8.05 10.64
N GLY A 90 2.89 -7.98 10.18
CA GLY A 90 3.46 -9.03 9.34
C GLY A 90 4.39 -8.46 8.29
N HIS A 91 4.97 -9.35 7.50
CA HIS A 91 5.78 -8.94 6.37
C HIS A 91 4.91 -8.22 5.35
N THR A 92 5.42 -7.13 4.79
CA THR A 92 4.60 -6.27 3.94
C THR A 92 3.97 -7.03 2.78
N ALA A 93 4.76 -7.83 2.05
CA ALA A 93 4.20 -8.55 0.91
C ALA A 93 3.12 -9.52 1.34
N GLU A 94 3.33 -10.24 2.44
CA GLU A 94 2.32 -11.18 2.91
C GLU A 94 1.04 -10.48 3.33
N VAL A 95 1.18 -9.34 4.01
CA VAL A 95 0.02 -8.56 4.43
C VAL A 95 -0.77 -8.08 3.21
N LEU A 96 -0.06 -7.59 2.20
CA LEU A 96 -0.72 -7.09 0.99
C LEU A 96 -1.40 -8.22 0.22
N ILE A 97 -0.73 -9.36 0.08
CA ILE A 97 -1.30 -10.49 -0.64
C ILE A 97 -2.57 -10.97 0.07
N ARG A 98 -2.52 -11.04 1.40
CA ARG A 98 -3.69 -11.45 2.16
C ARG A 98 -4.83 -10.43 2.04
N ALA A 99 -4.49 -9.14 2.13
CA ALA A 99 -5.50 -8.10 2.01
C ALA A 99 -6.14 -8.08 0.62
N ALA A 100 -5.38 -8.49 -0.39
CA ALA A 100 -5.85 -8.46 -1.76
C ALA A 100 -6.61 -9.73 -2.17
N LYS A 101 -6.79 -10.66 -1.26
CA LYS A 101 -7.58 -11.83 -1.57
C LYS A 101 -8.97 -11.37 -2.00
N ASP A 102 -9.40 -11.81 -3.15
CA ASP A 102 -10.69 -11.43 -3.72
C ASP A 102 -10.79 -9.97 -4.13
N ALA A 103 -9.69 -9.24 -4.18
CA ALA A 103 -9.69 -7.88 -4.71
C ALA A 103 -9.62 -7.93 -6.23
N ASP A 104 -10.00 -6.83 -6.86
CA ASP A 104 -9.89 -6.73 -8.31
C ASP A 104 -8.48 -6.34 -8.74
N LEU A 105 -7.73 -5.68 -7.87
CA LEU A 105 -6.41 -5.17 -8.23
C LEU A 105 -5.61 -4.89 -6.97
N LEU A 106 -4.33 -5.20 -7.01
CA LEU A 106 -3.38 -4.81 -5.96
C LEU A 106 -2.38 -3.85 -6.59
N VAL A 107 -2.20 -2.69 -5.98
CA VAL A 107 -1.32 -1.63 -6.49
C VAL A 107 -0.17 -1.42 -5.52
N THR A 108 1.05 -1.36 -6.01
CA THR A 108 2.21 -1.03 -5.19
C THR A 108 3.09 -0.04 -5.96
N GLY A 109 3.91 0.70 -5.23
CA GLY A 109 5.00 1.43 -5.87
C GLY A 109 6.11 0.45 -6.24
N SER A 110 7.00 0.87 -7.13
CA SER A 110 8.06 -0.01 -7.58
C SER A 110 9.11 -0.25 -6.50
N HIS A 111 9.23 0.67 -5.53
CA HIS A 111 10.15 0.50 -4.40
C HIS A 111 9.62 1.36 -3.27
N GLY A 112 10.11 1.09 -2.06
CA GLY A 112 9.70 1.86 -0.89
C GLY A 112 10.86 2.63 -0.33
N HIS A 113 10.98 2.62 1.00
CA HIS A 113 12.03 3.38 1.67
C HIS A 113 13.41 2.77 1.50
N SER A 114 13.52 1.56 0.93
CA SER A 114 14.80 0.89 0.83
C SER A 114 15.78 1.62 -0.07
N GLY A 115 15.33 2.52 -0.91
CA GLY A 115 16.25 3.26 -1.75
C GLY A 115 16.82 2.47 -2.91
N LEU A 116 16.13 1.46 -3.37
CA LEU A 116 16.61 0.67 -4.50
C LEU A 116 16.72 1.53 -5.75
N ALA A 117 17.61 1.12 -6.65
CA ALA A 117 17.81 1.83 -7.90
C ALA A 117 16.51 1.88 -8.70
N LYS A 118 16.33 2.96 -9.45
CA LYS A 118 15.08 3.19 -10.17
C LYS A 118 14.73 2.08 -11.15
N ALA A 119 15.73 1.42 -11.69
CA ALA A 119 15.48 0.38 -12.69
C ALA A 119 15.04 -0.93 -12.07
N LEU A 120 15.10 -1.08 -10.76
CA LEU A 120 14.80 -2.34 -10.09
C LEU A 120 13.43 -2.28 -9.43
N VAL A 121 12.75 -3.40 -9.43
CA VAL A 121 11.50 -3.56 -8.72
C VAL A 121 11.85 -4.01 -7.30
N GLY A 122 11.25 -3.39 -6.29
CA GLY A 122 11.53 -3.75 -4.92
C GLY A 122 11.04 -5.15 -4.57
N SER A 123 11.53 -5.67 -3.44
CA SER A 123 11.20 -7.03 -3.03
C SER A 123 9.71 -7.19 -2.74
N VAL A 124 9.07 -6.17 -2.15
CA VAL A 124 7.65 -6.25 -1.86
C VAL A 124 6.85 -6.35 -3.15
N SER A 125 7.16 -5.48 -4.13
CA SER A 125 6.44 -5.51 -5.40
C SER A 125 6.66 -6.82 -6.13
N LEU A 126 7.89 -7.32 -6.12
CA LEU A 126 8.20 -8.58 -6.79
C LEU A 126 7.43 -9.73 -6.15
N ASN A 127 7.42 -9.81 -4.83
CA ASN A 127 6.69 -10.87 -4.16
C ASN A 127 5.18 -10.78 -4.43
N CYS A 128 4.65 -9.59 -4.49
CA CYS A 128 3.25 -9.44 -4.83
C CYS A 128 2.96 -9.94 -6.23
N VAL A 129 3.81 -9.59 -7.21
CA VAL A 129 3.62 -10.06 -8.57
C VAL A 129 3.67 -11.58 -8.65
N LEU A 130 4.60 -12.19 -7.90
CA LEU A 130 4.76 -13.63 -7.98
C LEU A 130 3.67 -14.41 -7.26
N HIS A 131 3.07 -13.85 -6.23
CA HIS A 131 2.22 -14.65 -5.35
C HIS A 131 0.81 -14.13 -5.13
N ALA A 132 0.47 -12.93 -5.59
CA ALA A 132 -0.88 -12.45 -5.42
C ALA A 132 -1.85 -13.25 -6.28
N ARG A 133 -3.11 -13.29 -5.83
CA ARG A 133 -4.13 -14.02 -6.56
C ARG A 133 -4.99 -13.11 -7.41
N CYS A 134 -4.64 -11.86 -7.55
CA CYS A 134 -5.33 -10.90 -8.39
C CYS A 134 -4.31 -10.17 -9.24
N PRO A 135 -4.75 -9.41 -10.23
CA PRO A 135 -3.81 -8.58 -11.00
C PRO A 135 -3.05 -7.63 -10.10
N VAL A 136 -1.79 -7.41 -10.41
CA VAL A 136 -0.92 -6.52 -9.66
C VAL A 136 -0.41 -5.44 -10.59
N LEU A 137 -0.55 -4.19 -10.16
CA LEU A 137 -0.02 -3.06 -10.90
C LEU A 137 1.12 -2.45 -10.08
N VAL A 138 2.28 -2.36 -10.70
CA VAL A 138 3.45 -1.76 -10.06
C VAL A 138 3.68 -0.41 -10.71
N LEU A 139 3.56 0.66 -9.92
CA LEU A 139 3.76 2.00 -10.45
C LEU A 139 5.24 2.32 -10.38
N ARG A 140 5.84 2.62 -11.52
CA ARG A 140 7.29 2.68 -11.62
C ARG A 140 7.82 4.10 -11.51
N ASP A 141 9.04 4.20 -11.02
CA ASP A 141 9.84 5.43 -11.07
C ASP A 141 9.29 6.58 -10.30
N GLY A 142 8.33 6.35 -9.41
CA GLY A 142 7.77 7.45 -8.65
C GLY A 142 7.11 8.51 -9.52
N ARG A 143 6.82 8.21 -10.77
CA ARG A 143 6.07 9.15 -11.59
C ARG A 143 4.68 9.29 -11.04
N ASP A 144 4.11 10.46 -11.19
CA ASP A 144 2.80 10.65 -10.67
C ASP A 144 1.76 9.94 -11.53
N ALA A 145 0.53 10.00 -11.10
CA ALA A 145 -0.51 9.21 -11.71
C ALA A 145 -0.83 9.62 -13.14
N ASP A 146 -0.41 10.79 -13.58
CA ASP A 146 -0.64 11.19 -14.95
C ASP A 146 0.54 10.88 -15.86
N GLY A 147 1.52 10.15 -15.38
CA GLY A 147 2.60 9.70 -16.25
C GLY A 147 3.70 10.69 -16.48
N ARG A 148 3.72 11.79 -15.81
CA ARG A 148 4.79 12.75 -16.02
C ARG A 148 6.03 12.35 -15.27
N ALA A 149 7.13 12.67 -15.86
CA ALA A 149 8.42 12.39 -15.25
C ALA A 149 8.70 13.35 -14.12
#